data_4009c40c47d104b55764ee0592bc1bc8
#
_entry.id   4009c40c47d104b55764ee0592bc1bc8
#
_cell.length_a   1.000
_cell.length_b   1.000
_cell.length_c   1.000
_cell.angle_alpha   90.00
_cell.angle_beta   90.00
_cell.angle_gamma   90.00
#
_symmetry.space_group_name_H-M   'P 1'
#
loop_
_entity.id
_entity.type
_entity.pdbx_description
1 polymer ?
#
loop_
_entity_poly.entity_id
_entity_poly.type
_entity_poly.pdbx_seq_one_letter_code
_entity_poly.pdbx_strand_id
1 'polypeptide(L)'
;MLSVFDAHVHLFDCEANTHAFLEHEDRSFKSIAGDYSTLPRRYLTEDYLNDSASYQVEGIVWYEFLSADPIREARWAQHLGVASHLRQSMVVLVDFLDPALEERLETYSTLPNVVAVREHLGWDTGNALRRFAKRPDLLTDQAWRKGLDALRRHGFKCGIELFAPQLSDLPDVTRLYPDIGFTLAVMGWPLDLSPSGYTQWRHDLKVLSGCENVCIEIAAIECLFGMGWRREEIAPWILSIIDMFGPTRSMFGSHMPIAGLSVGFERLYDAYQEIVAKFSAIERDHMFRDTAAAWFKPR
;
A
#
# COMPACT_ATOMS: atom_id res chain seq x y z
N MET A 1 11.97 -13.85 -18.33
CA MET A 1 11.42 -13.68 -16.97
C MET A 1 10.89 -12.25 -16.89
N LEU A 2 9.68 -12.02 -16.37
CA LEU A 2 9.14 -10.65 -16.24
C LEU A 2 9.88 -9.93 -15.13
N SER A 3 10.34 -8.68 -15.43
CA SER A 3 10.94 -7.80 -14.42
C SER A 3 9.86 -7.12 -13.59
N VAL A 4 10.05 -7.07 -12.27
CA VAL A 4 9.11 -6.54 -11.29
C VAL A 4 9.80 -5.55 -10.36
N PHE A 5 9.14 -4.42 -10.11
CA PHE A 5 9.36 -3.59 -8.94
C PHE A 5 8.09 -3.66 -8.09
N ASP A 6 8.13 -4.48 -7.05
CA ASP A 6 6.95 -4.81 -6.25
C ASP A 6 6.50 -3.60 -5.41
N ALA A 7 5.29 -3.11 -5.66
CA ALA A 7 4.82 -1.88 -5.06
C ALA A 7 4.37 -2.02 -3.60
N HIS A 8 4.29 -3.24 -3.03
CA HIS A 8 3.87 -3.44 -1.64
C HIS A 8 4.40 -4.73 -1.03
N VAL A 9 5.36 -4.62 -0.11
CA VAL A 9 5.94 -5.76 0.61
C VAL A 9 6.13 -5.40 2.08
N HIS A 10 5.86 -6.35 2.97
CA HIS A 10 6.19 -6.25 4.39
C HIS A 10 7.34 -7.19 4.73
N LEU A 11 8.50 -6.64 5.03
CA LEU A 11 9.59 -7.36 5.67
C LEU A 11 9.59 -7.02 7.15
N PHE A 12 9.71 -8.00 8.02
CA PHE A 12 9.67 -7.81 9.46
C PHE A 12 10.43 -8.92 10.22
N ASP A 13 10.77 -8.62 11.45
CA ASP A 13 11.41 -9.55 12.40
C ASP A 13 10.91 -9.24 13.81
N CYS A 14 10.18 -10.19 14.41
CA CYS A 14 9.61 -10.05 15.75
C CYS A 14 10.68 -10.07 16.87
N GLU A 15 11.91 -10.46 16.57
CA GLU A 15 13.02 -10.32 17.53
C GLU A 15 13.59 -8.89 17.51
N ALA A 16 13.55 -8.21 16.35
CA ALA A 16 14.03 -6.85 16.20
C ALA A 16 12.96 -5.81 16.58
N ASN A 17 11.69 -6.06 16.26
CA ASN A 17 10.58 -5.13 16.44
C ASN A 17 9.37 -5.83 17.06
N THR A 18 8.60 -5.09 17.86
CA THR A 18 7.39 -5.62 18.49
C THR A 18 6.18 -5.39 17.58
N HIS A 19 5.54 -6.47 17.16
CA HIS A 19 4.30 -6.47 16.37
C HIS A 19 3.19 -7.13 17.21
N ALA A 20 2.44 -6.33 17.95
CA ALA A 20 1.48 -6.83 18.93
C ALA A 20 0.46 -7.81 18.35
N PHE A 21 0.01 -7.58 17.09
CA PHE A 21 -0.95 -8.45 16.41
C PHE A 21 -0.37 -9.82 16.03
N LEU A 22 0.96 -9.98 15.97
CA LEU A 22 1.64 -11.27 15.80
C LEU A 22 1.93 -11.98 17.13
N GLU A 23 1.93 -11.26 18.24
CA GLU A 23 2.10 -11.85 19.58
C GLU A 23 0.77 -12.37 20.14
N HIS A 24 -0.29 -11.64 19.89
CA HIS A 24 -1.65 -11.97 20.31
C HIS A 24 -2.61 -11.74 19.16
N GLU A 25 -3.58 -12.64 18.95
CA GLU A 25 -4.58 -12.48 17.90
C GLU A 25 -5.29 -11.13 18.04
N ASP A 26 -5.14 -10.28 17.02
CA ASP A 26 -5.86 -9.00 16.90
C ASP A 26 -7.11 -9.19 16.04
N ARG A 27 -8.29 -8.97 16.63
CA ARG A 27 -9.55 -9.13 15.95
C ARG A 27 -9.77 -8.11 14.83
N SER A 28 -9.19 -6.92 14.96
CA SER A 28 -9.26 -5.87 13.92
C SER A 28 -8.43 -6.28 12.72
N PHE A 29 -7.19 -6.69 12.92
CA PHE A 29 -6.34 -7.22 11.84
C PHE A 29 -6.95 -8.47 11.20
N LYS A 30 -7.47 -9.40 12.01
CA LYS A 30 -8.18 -10.60 11.51
C LYS A 30 -9.40 -10.26 10.68
N SER A 31 -10.09 -9.16 10.96
CA SER A 31 -11.27 -8.74 10.17
C SER A 31 -10.95 -8.31 8.74
N ILE A 32 -9.69 -8.01 8.45
CA ILE A 32 -9.21 -7.61 7.12
C ILE A 32 -8.30 -8.67 6.47
N ALA A 33 -7.41 -9.29 7.24
CA ALA A 33 -6.44 -10.26 6.73
C ALA A 33 -6.92 -11.72 6.83
N GLY A 34 -8.10 -11.98 7.42
CA GLY A 34 -8.57 -13.34 7.66
C GLY A 34 -7.79 -14.07 8.73
N ASP A 35 -7.68 -15.40 8.63
CA ASP A 35 -6.85 -16.19 9.54
C ASP A 35 -5.37 -16.06 9.16
N TYR A 36 -4.65 -15.31 9.96
CA TYR A 36 -3.22 -15.04 9.79
C TYR A 36 -2.33 -15.80 10.79
N SER A 37 -2.87 -16.80 11.49
CA SER A 37 -2.17 -17.56 12.53
C SER A 37 -0.91 -18.28 12.05
N THR A 38 -0.78 -18.50 10.74
CA THR A 38 0.37 -19.14 10.09
C THR A 38 1.41 -18.16 9.54
N LEU A 39 1.22 -16.84 9.73
CA LEU A 39 2.27 -15.89 9.39
C LEU A 39 3.55 -16.20 10.18
N PRO A 40 4.74 -16.14 9.53
CA PRO A 40 6.00 -16.38 10.20
C PRO A 40 6.26 -15.30 11.27
N ARG A 41 7.15 -15.60 12.21
CA ARG A 41 7.64 -14.60 13.18
C ARG A 41 8.72 -13.69 12.58
N ARG A 42 9.22 -14.04 11.41
CA ARG A 42 10.23 -13.31 10.64
C ARG A 42 10.02 -13.57 9.16
N TYR A 43 10.09 -12.49 8.38
CA TYR A 43 10.06 -12.55 6.93
C TYR A 43 11.02 -11.49 6.38
N LEU A 44 12.12 -11.91 5.80
CA LEU A 44 13.22 -11.07 5.35
C LEU A 44 13.35 -11.07 3.83
N THR A 45 14.33 -10.33 3.33
CA THR A 45 14.61 -10.23 1.88
C THR A 45 14.87 -11.59 1.24
N GLU A 46 15.55 -12.51 1.94
CA GLU A 46 15.83 -13.84 1.41
C GLU A 46 14.56 -14.69 1.30
N ASP A 47 13.67 -14.61 2.28
CA ASP A 47 12.38 -15.31 2.25
C ASP A 47 11.53 -14.78 1.08
N TYR A 48 11.46 -13.45 0.92
CA TYR A 48 10.76 -12.81 -0.17
C TYR A 48 11.34 -13.20 -1.56
N LEU A 49 12.67 -13.21 -1.71
CA LEU A 49 13.31 -13.61 -2.97
C LEU A 49 13.09 -15.09 -3.29
N ASN A 50 12.99 -15.96 -2.28
CA ASN A 50 12.62 -17.36 -2.47
C ASN A 50 11.17 -17.50 -2.96
N ASP A 51 10.23 -16.76 -2.35
CA ASP A 51 8.82 -16.79 -2.75
C ASP A 51 8.58 -16.19 -4.15
N SER A 52 9.43 -15.28 -4.59
CA SER A 52 9.34 -14.58 -5.87
C SER A 52 10.31 -15.13 -6.94
N ALA A 53 10.93 -16.30 -6.74
CA ALA A 53 12.03 -16.83 -7.56
C ALA A 53 11.69 -17.04 -9.05
N SER A 54 10.41 -17.19 -9.41
CA SER A 54 9.93 -17.30 -10.80
C SER A 54 9.95 -15.96 -11.55
N TYR A 55 10.25 -14.85 -10.87
CA TYR A 55 10.26 -13.49 -11.41
C TYR A 55 11.62 -12.81 -11.21
N GLN A 56 11.92 -11.81 -12.04
CA GLN A 56 13.11 -10.98 -11.85
C GLN A 56 12.74 -9.74 -11.02
N VAL A 57 12.87 -9.82 -9.71
CA VAL A 57 12.58 -8.67 -8.83
C VAL A 57 13.76 -7.71 -8.86
N GLU A 58 13.55 -6.48 -9.36
CA GLU A 58 14.53 -5.40 -9.40
C GLU A 58 14.50 -4.50 -8.16
N GLY A 59 13.39 -4.51 -7.43
CA GLY A 59 13.22 -3.74 -6.22
C GLY A 59 11.84 -3.91 -5.60
N ILE A 60 11.70 -3.37 -4.41
CA ILE A 60 10.47 -3.40 -3.61
C ILE A 60 10.16 -2.03 -3.02
N VAL A 61 8.89 -1.81 -2.75
CA VAL A 61 8.42 -0.78 -1.81
C VAL A 61 8.09 -1.49 -0.51
N TRP A 62 8.95 -1.30 0.47
CA TRP A 62 8.71 -1.78 1.82
C TRP A 62 7.68 -0.88 2.52
N TYR A 63 6.65 -1.48 3.06
CA TYR A 63 5.68 -0.83 3.92
C TYR A 63 5.89 -1.25 5.37
N GLU A 64 5.77 -0.30 6.30
CA GLU A 64 5.76 -0.59 7.73
C GLU A 64 4.73 -1.66 8.09
N PHE A 65 4.95 -2.39 9.18
CA PHE A 65 4.12 -3.53 9.53
C PHE A 65 3.55 -3.41 10.94
N LEU A 66 2.94 -2.27 11.27
CA LEU A 66 2.24 -2.00 12.52
C LEU A 66 3.11 -2.26 13.77
N SER A 67 4.37 -1.87 13.72
CA SER A 67 5.27 -1.97 14.87
C SER A 67 4.86 -1.01 16.00
N ALA A 68 5.05 -1.44 17.24
CA ALA A 68 4.86 -0.60 18.42
C ALA A 68 5.79 0.63 18.45
N ASP A 69 6.94 0.56 17.76
CA ASP A 69 7.88 1.68 17.56
C ASP A 69 8.19 1.85 16.06
N PRO A 70 7.42 2.68 15.34
CA PRO A 70 7.59 2.89 13.90
C PRO A 70 8.96 3.45 13.51
N ILE A 71 9.60 4.26 14.37
CA ILE A 71 10.94 4.81 14.08
C ILE A 71 12.00 3.73 14.18
N ARG A 72 11.94 2.88 15.19
CA ARG A 72 12.84 1.74 15.34
C ARG A 72 12.70 0.78 14.16
N GLU A 73 11.47 0.48 13.77
CA GLU A 73 11.17 -0.36 12.62
C GLU A 73 11.74 0.24 11.32
N ALA A 74 11.51 1.53 11.07
CA ALA A 74 12.06 2.20 9.89
C ALA A 74 13.60 2.17 9.84
N ARG A 75 14.27 2.38 10.96
CA ARG A 75 15.75 2.26 11.06
C ARG A 75 16.21 0.84 10.78
N TRP A 76 15.52 -0.14 11.32
CA TRP A 76 15.80 -1.56 11.05
C TRP A 76 15.63 -1.89 9.57
N ALA A 77 14.50 -1.48 8.95
CA ALA A 77 14.25 -1.70 7.53
C ALA A 77 15.26 -0.97 6.63
N GLN A 78 15.71 0.22 7.02
CA GLN A 78 16.78 0.94 6.31
C GLN A 78 18.09 0.13 6.32
N HIS A 79 18.47 -0.46 7.47
CA HIS A 79 19.67 -1.31 7.54
C HIS A 79 19.54 -2.57 6.69
N LEU A 80 18.36 -3.20 6.71
CA LEU A 80 18.06 -4.36 5.87
C LEU A 80 18.19 -4.03 4.40
N GLY A 81 17.62 -2.91 3.95
CA GLY A 81 17.70 -2.45 2.55
C GLY A 81 19.12 -2.12 2.10
N VAL A 82 19.95 -1.54 2.97
CA VAL A 82 21.37 -1.28 2.66
C VAL A 82 22.18 -2.58 2.57
N ALA A 83 21.88 -3.57 3.39
CA ALA A 83 22.56 -4.85 3.40
C ALA A 83 22.18 -5.77 2.22
N SER A 84 21.01 -5.56 1.63
CA SER A 84 20.52 -6.35 0.50
C SER A 84 20.99 -5.75 -0.82
N HIS A 85 21.10 -6.61 -1.86
CA HIS A 85 21.33 -6.15 -3.24
C HIS A 85 20.05 -5.69 -3.94
N LEU A 86 18.90 -5.79 -3.26
CA LEU A 86 17.60 -5.41 -3.78
C LEU A 86 17.36 -3.92 -3.55
N ARG A 87 16.95 -3.20 -4.59
CA ARG A 87 16.52 -1.81 -4.42
C ARG A 87 15.29 -1.76 -3.51
N GLN A 88 15.36 -0.96 -2.46
CA GLN A 88 14.28 -0.81 -1.50
C GLN A 88 13.92 0.65 -1.33
N SER A 89 12.67 0.99 -1.58
CA SER A 89 12.05 2.24 -1.17
C SER A 89 11.14 1.98 0.03
N MET A 90 10.92 2.97 0.89
CA MET A 90 10.23 2.76 2.16
C MET A 90 9.05 3.72 2.34
N VAL A 91 7.93 3.17 2.78
CA VAL A 91 6.74 3.89 3.23
C VAL A 91 6.57 3.64 4.73
N VAL A 92 6.70 4.69 5.53
CA VAL A 92 6.69 4.60 7.00
C VAL A 92 5.41 5.15 7.60
N LEU A 93 5.08 4.73 8.82
CA LEU A 93 3.87 5.15 9.52
C LEU A 93 4.02 6.50 10.18
N VAL A 94 3.00 7.34 10.04
CA VAL A 94 2.81 8.57 10.80
C VAL A 94 1.37 8.67 11.30
N ASP A 95 1.17 9.57 12.25
CA ASP A 95 -0.12 10.11 12.66
C ASP A 95 -0.05 11.62 12.39
N PHE A 96 -0.83 12.12 11.44
CA PHE A 96 -0.84 13.54 11.08
C PHE A 96 -1.37 14.45 12.18
N LEU A 97 -2.01 13.89 13.23
CA LEU A 97 -2.44 14.62 14.42
C LEU A 97 -1.44 14.54 15.58
N ASP A 98 -0.30 13.84 15.41
CA ASP A 98 0.74 13.75 16.44
C ASP A 98 1.41 15.12 16.63
N PRO A 99 1.43 15.69 17.85
CA PRO A 99 2.17 16.92 18.14
C PRO A 99 3.67 16.84 17.80
N ALA A 100 4.25 15.63 17.81
CA ALA A 100 5.65 15.36 17.46
C ALA A 100 5.86 15.03 15.97
N LEU A 101 4.86 15.24 15.10
CA LEU A 101 4.94 14.89 13.67
C LEU A 101 6.18 15.49 12.99
N GLU A 102 6.49 16.78 13.24
CA GLU A 102 7.65 17.44 12.63
C GLU A 102 8.97 16.73 13.01
N GLU A 103 9.18 16.42 14.29
CA GLU A 103 10.36 15.70 14.77
C GLU A 103 10.46 14.29 14.16
N ARG A 104 9.31 13.62 13.98
CA ARG A 104 9.27 12.30 13.30
C ARG A 104 9.65 12.42 11.84
N LEU A 105 9.15 13.41 11.12
CA LEU A 105 9.49 13.66 9.73
C LEU A 105 10.97 14.05 9.56
N GLU A 106 11.51 14.84 10.47
CA GLU A 106 12.97 15.13 10.53
C GLU A 106 13.77 13.83 10.69
N THR A 107 13.35 12.96 11.62
CA THR A 107 14.01 11.66 11.83
C THR A 107 13.94 10.80 10.57
N TYR A 108 12.78 10.68 9.92
CA TYR A 108 12.63 9.93 8.68
C TYR A 108 13.44 10.53 7.52
N SER A 109 13.64 11.83 7.49
CA SER A 109 14.49 12.50 6.48
C SER A 109 15.95 12.08 6.55
N THR A 110 16.41 11.53 7.68
CA THR A 110 17.77 10.97 7.83
C THR A 110 17.93 9.57 7.24
N LEU A 111 16.83 8.93 6.83
CA LEU A 111 16.79 7.60 6.26
C LEU A 111 16.63 7.68 4.73
N PRO A 112 17.69 7.45 3.93
CA PRO A 112 17.67 7.72 2.48
C PRO A 112 16.58 6.96 1.71
N ASN A 113 16.19 5.75 2.17
CA ASN A 113 15.20 4.94 1.47
C ASN A 113 13.75 5.35 1.80
N VAL A 114 13.52 6.19 2.82
CA VAL A 114 12.17 6.69 3.14
C VAL A 114 11.77 7.73 2.11
N VAL A 115 10.74 7.45 1.34
CA VAL A 115 10.24 8.29 0.25
C VAL A 115 8.80 8.74 0.45
N ALA A 116 8.07 8.04 1.30
CA ALA A 116 6.68 8.33 1.61
C ALA A 116 6.38 8.02 3.08
N VAL A 117 5.33 8.65 3.57
CA VAL A 117 4.71 8.29 4.84
C VAL A 117 3.26 7.86 4.58
N ARG A 118 2.68 7.05 5.45
CA ARG A 118 1.26 6.69 5.39
C ARG A 118 0.57 6.82 6.74
N GLU A 119 -0.74 6.97 6.70
CA GLU A 119 -1.63 6.82 7.85
C GLU A 119 -2.79 5.90 7.47
N HIS A 120 -3.20 5.03 8.41
CA HIS A 120 -4.37 4.17 8.27
C HIS A 120 -5.64 4.98 8.57
N LEU A 121 -6.36 5.37 7.52
CA LEU A 121 -7.56 6.20 7.62
C LEU A 121 -8.87 5.40 7.55
N GLY A 122 -8.77 4.08 7.39
CA GLY A 122 -9.91 3.19 7.22
C GLY A 122 -10.91 3.30 8.36
N TRP A 123 -12.16 3.65 8.04
CA TRP A 123 -13.28 3.72 8.98
C TRP A 123 -14.54 3.10 8.39
N ASP A 124 -14.94 1.95 8.93
CA ASP A 124 -16.19 1.31 8.59
C ASP A 124 -17.25 1.65 9.64
N THR A 125 -18.31 2.34 9.23
CA THR A 125 -19.41 2.72 10.12
C THR A 125 -20.21 1.51 10.59
N GLY A 126 -20.27 0.46 9.78
CA GLY A 126 -21.01 -0.77 10.04
C GLY A 126 -20.26 -1.81 10.88
N ASN A 127 -18.92 -1.71 10.95
CA ASN A 127 -18.10 -2.68 11.66
C ASN A 127 -17.02 -2.02 12.51
N ALA A 128 -17.19 -2.05 13.82
CA ALA A 128 -16.25 -1.43 14.77
C ALA A 128 -14.85 -2.05 14.74
N LEU A 129 -14.69 -3.29 14.30
CA LEU A 129 -13.37 -3.93 14.13
C LEU A 129 -12.57 -3.35 12.95
N ARG A 130 -13.23 -2.65 12.03
CA ARG A 130 -12.62 -1.99 10.86
C ARG A 130 -12.55 -0.47 11.04
N ARG A 131 -12.23 0.00 12.25
CA ARG A 131 -12.01 1.41 12.57
C ARG A 131 -10.55 1.60 12.94
N PHE A 132 -9.71 1.76 11.93
CA PHE A 132 -8.26 1.94 12.08
C PHE A 132 -7.89 3.40 12.34
N ALA A 133 -8.64 4.34 11.76
CA ALA A 133 -8.50 5.76 12.05
C ALA A 133 -8.98 6.12 13.46
N LYS A 134 -8.49 7.22 14.01
CA LYS A 134 -8.97 7.76 15.28
C LYS A 134 -10.42 8.25 15.21
N ARG A 135 -10.88 8.68 14.02
CA ARG A 135 -12.22 9.18 13.74
C ARG A 135 -12.50 9.17 12.22
N PRO A 136 -13.78 9.21 11.79
CA PRO A 136 -14.15 9.02 10.39
C PRO A 136 -13.85 10.21 9.46
N ASP A 137 -13.68 11.42 10.00
CA ASP A 137 -13.70 12.70 9.28
C ASP A 137 -12.31 13.35 9.12
N LEU A 138 -11.22 12.57 9.20
CA LEU A 138 -9.86 13.08 9.14
C LEU A 138 -9.56 13.83 7.83
N LEU A 139 -10.02 13.33 6.69
CA LEU A 139 -9.79 13.97 5.39
C LEU A 139 -10.37 15.39 5.31
N THR A 140 -11.42 15.69 6.07
CA THR A 140 -12.05 17.02 6.14
C THR A 140 -11.53 17.86 7.29
N ASP A 141 -10.73 17.29 8.21
CA ASP A 141 -10.21 17.98 9.39
C ASP A 141 -9.05 18.92 9.05
N GLN A 142 -9.14 20.17 9.50
CA GLN A 142 -8.10 21.17 9.26
C GLN A 142 -6.79 20.88 10.01
N ALA A 143 -6.87 20.28 11.20
CA ALA A 143 -5.66 19.93 11.95
C ALA A 143 -4.90 18.80 11.27
N TRP A 144 -5.62 17.80 10.77
CA TRP A 144 -5.05 16.72 9.96
C TRP A 144 -4.39 17.26 8.68
N ARG A 145 -5.08 18.16 7.97
CA ARG A 145 -4.54 18.80 6.76
C ARG A 145 -3.29 19.62 7.01
N LYS A 146 -3.12 20.24 8.21
CA LYS A 146 -1.87 20.89 8.59
C LYS A 146 -0.69 19.90 8.66
N GLY A 147 -0.95 18.63 8.95
CA GLY A 147 0.07 17.58 8.86
C GLY A 147 0.59 17.41 7.43
N LEU A 148 -0.24 17.58 6.40
CA LEU A 148 0.20 17.58 5.01
C LEU A 148 1.10 18.79 4.67
N ASP A 149 0.94 19.94 5.33
CA ASP A 149 1.85 21.08 5.19
C ASP A 149 3.24 20.73 5.74
N ALA A 150 3.32 20.00 6.86
CA ALA A 150 4.58 19.48 7.37
C ALA A 150 5.20 18.48 6.37
N LEU A 151 4.42 17.54 5.89
CA LEU A 151 4.86 16.54 4.91
C LEU A 151 5.47 17.20 3.66
N ARG A 152 4.80 18.24 3.12
CA ARG A 152 5.24 19.01 1.96
C ARG A 152 6.63 19.64 2.19
N ARG A 153 6.88 20.22 3.38
CA ARG A 153 8.18 20.82 3.73
C ARG A 153 9.32 19.80 3.70
N HIS A 154 9.03 18.57 4.10
CA HIS A 154 9.99 17.47 4.08
C HIS A 154 10.09 16.75 2.74
N GLY A 155 9.22 17.07 1.77
CA GLY A 155 9.24 16.51 0.41
C GLY A 155 8.90 15.02 0.35
N PHE A 156 8.16 14.47 1.33
CA PHE A 156 7.65 13.10 1.28
C PHE A 156 6.37 13.00 0.47
N LYS A 157 6.12 11.83 -0.12
CA LYS A 157 4.81 11.45 -0.63
C LYS A 157 3.89 10.98 0.49
N CYS A 158 2.59 10.99 0.22
CA CYS A 158 1.55 10.56 1.16
C CYS A 158 0.90 9.26 0.69
N GLY A 159 1.08 8.18 1.44
CA GLY A 159 0.29 6.96 1.31
C GLY A 159 -1.04 7.13 2.03
N ILE A 160 -2.12 6.83 1.35
CA ILE A 160 -3.50 6.87 1.87
C ILE A 160 -4.07 5.47 1.85
N GLU A 161 -4.39 4.95 3.03
CA GLU A 161 -5.13 3.70 3.19
C GLU A 161 -6.47 4.00 3.86
N LEU A 162 -7.53 3.88 3.09
CA LEU A 162 -8.91 4.17 3.51
C LEU A 162 -9.89 3.18 2.88
N PHE A 163 -11.10 3.14 3.38
CA PHE A 163 -12.16 2.34 2.78
C PHE A 163 -12.96 3.11 1.72
N ALA A 164 -13.47 2.40 0.72
CA ALA A 164 -14.17 2.97 -0.42
C ALA A 164 -15.26 4.02 -0.07
N PRO A 165 -16.04 3.90 1.01
CA PRO A 165 -17.00 4.95 1.40
C PRO A 165 -16.37 6.32 1.71
N GLN A 166 -15.05 6.36 1.97
CA GLN A 166 -14.31 7.61 2.26
C GLN A 166 -13.65 8.21 1.02
N LEU A 167 -13.70 7.52 -0.14
CA LEU A 167 -13.04 7.97 -1.38
C LEU A 167 -13.57 9.32 -1.87
N SER A 168 -14.83 9.64 -1.63
CA SER A 168 -15.45 10.89 -2.08
C SER A 168 -14.78 12.15 -1.52
N ASP A 169 -14.13 12.06 -0.34
CA ASP A 169 -13.48 13.20 0.32
C ASP A 169 -12.02 13.40 -0.14
N LEU A 170 -11.41 12.39 -0.75
CA LEU A 170 -9.99 12.40 -1.11
C LEU A 170 -9.65 13.37 -2.26
N PRO A 171 -10.48 13.55 -3.31
CA PRO A 171 -10.18 14.49 -4.39
C PRO A 171 -10.00 15.94 -3.90
N ASP A 172 -10.73 16.36 -2.88
CA ASP A 172 -10.59 17.71 -2.33
C ASP A 172 -9.25 17.90 -1.61
N VAL A 173 -8.77 16.86 -0.93
CA VAL A 173 -7.45 16.85 -0.29
C VAL A 173 -6.35 16.91 -1.37
N THR A 174 -6.39 16.03 -2.36
CA THR A 174 -5.33 15.94 -3.38
C THR A 174 -5.22 17.19 -4.24
N ARG A 175 -6.34 17.88 -4.51
CA ARG A 175 -6.38 19.16 -5.25
C ARG A 175 -5.81 20.33 -4.44
N LEU A 176 -5.97 20.32 -3.11
CA LEU A 176 -5.40 21.34 -2.22
C LEU A 176 -3.87 21.22 -2.11
N TYR A 177 -3.31 20.04 -2.36
CA TYR A 177 -1.89 19.73 -2.26
C TYR A 177 -1.35 19.14 -3.58
N PRO A 178 -1.37 19.91 -4.69
CA PRO A 178 -0.99 19.39 -6.02
C PRO A 178 0.49 19.03 -6.13
N ASP A 179 1.32 19.53 -5.24
CA ASP A 179 2.75 19.28 -5.12
C ASP A 179 3.10 18.05 -4.24
N ILE A 180 2.12 17.46 -3.55
CA ILE A 180 2.29 16.18 -2.85
C ILE A 180 1.84 15.05 -3.78
N GLY A 181 2.69 14.05 -3.99
CA GLY A 181 2.28 12.80 -4.63
C GLY A 181 1.50 11.91 -3.63
N PHE A 182 0.29 11.51 -3.98
CA PHE A 182 -0.53 10.63 -3.17
C PHE A 182 -0.56 9.22 -3.74
N THR A 183 -0.35 8.21 -2.91
CA THR A 183 -0.55 6.80 -3.27
C THR A 183 -1.83 6.30 -2.61
N LEU A 184 -2.84 5.97 -3.40
CA LEU A 184 -4.01 5.26 -2.90
C LEU A 184 -3.67 3.77 -2.81
N ALA A 185 -3.53 3.27 -1.59
CA ALA A 185 -3.21 1.87 -1.34
C ALA A 185 -4.42 0.94 -1.50
N VAL A 186 -4.13 -0.34 -1.71
CA VAL A 186 -5.11 -1.44 -1.64
C VAL A 186 -6.35 -1.17 -2.49
N MET A 187 -6.17 -0.65 -3.73
CA MET A 187 -7.26 -0.39 -4.69
C MET A 187 -8.37 0.55 -4.15
N GLY A 188 -8.08 1.39 -3.13
CA GLY A 188 -9.10 2.19 -2.44
C GLY A 188 -10.11 1.34 -1.67
N TRP A 189 -9.70 0.19 -1.23
CA TRP A 189 -10.34 -0.79 -0.34
C TRP A 189 -11.87 -0.89 -0.45
N PRO A 190 -12.42 -1.52 -1.50
CA PRO A 190 -13.84 -1.77 -1.62
C PRO A 190 -14.32 -2.70 -0.49
N LEU A 191 -15.32 -2.27 0.28
CA LEU A 191 -15.96 -3.06 1.33
C LEU A 191 -17.16 -3.84 0.83
N ASP A 192 -17.82 -3.34 -0.22
CA ASP A 192 -18.98 -3.96 -0.87
C ASP A 192 -18.61 -4.43 -2.27
N LEU A 193 -18.50 -5.74 -2.44
CA LEU A 193 -18.19 -6.38 -3.72
C LEU A 193 -19.43 -6.68 -4.59
N SER A 194 -20.61 -6.23 -4.17
CA SER A 194 -21.84 -6.33 -4.98
C SER A 194 -21.77 -5.46 -6.24
N PRO A 195 -22.63 -5.67 -7.24
CA PRO A 195 -22.70 -4.80 -8.42
C PRO A 195 -22.94 -3.32 -8.09
N SER A 196 -23.69 -3.00 -7.03
CA SER A 196 -23.90 -1.63 -6.57
C SER A 196 -22.64 -1.04 -5.93
N GLY A 197 -21.96 -1.81 -5.08
CA GLY A 197 -20.68 -1.42 -4.46
C GLY A 197 -19.59 -1.17 -5.50
N TYR A 198 -19.49 -2.07 -6.49
CA TYR A 198 -18.58 -1.89 -7.63
C TYR A 198 -18.86 -0.61 -8.42
N THR A 199 -20.15 -0.31 -8.67
CA THR A 199 -20.54 0.90 -9.41
C THR A 199 -20.18 2.17 -8.65
N GLN A 200 -20.44 2.20 -7.33
CA GLN A 200 -20.10 3.35 -6.49
C GLN A 200 -18.57 3.54 -6.39
N TRP A 201 -17.83 2.49 -6.10
CA TRP A 201 -16.36 2.51 -6.04
C TRP A 201 -15.75 3.03 -7.36
N ARG A 202 -16.23 2.55 -8.52
CA ARG A 202 -15.79 3.06 -9.82
C ARG A 202 -16.10 4.54 -10.01
N HIS A 203 -17.27 4.98 -9.57
CA HIS A 203 -17.67 6.39 -9.67
C HIS A 203 -16.67 7.27 -8.90
N ASP A 204 -16.37 6.94 -7.65
CA ASP A 204 -15.50 7.73 -6.79
C ASP A 204 -14.04 7.69 -7.28
N LEU A 205 -13.54 6.54 -7.72
CA LEU A 205 -12.23 6.44 -8.34
C LEU A 205 -12.13 7.24 -9.64
N LYS A 206 -13.20 7.32 -10.44
CA LYS A 206 -13.20 8.12 -11.66
C LYS A 206 -13.01 9.60 -11.36
N VAL A 207 -13.61 10.11 -10.29
CA VAL A 207 -13.39 11.50 -9.84
C VAL A 207 -11.95 11.70 -9.41
N LEU A 208 -11.41 10.76 -8.60
CA LEU A 208 -10.03 10.81 -8.09
C LEU A 208 -8.99 10.69 -9.21
N SER A 209 -9.26 9.90 -10.25
CA SER A 209 -8.33 9.71 -11.39
C SER A 209 -8.05 10.99 -12.17
N GLY A 210 -8.93 12.01 -12.03
CA GLY A 210 -8.70 13.36 -12.53
C GLY A 210 -7.63 14.16 -11.75
N CYS A 211 -7.14 13.66 -10.63
CA CYS A 211 -6.04 14.27 -9.88
C CYS A 211 -4.71 13.64 -10.35
N GLU A 212 -3.89 14.42 -11.07
CA GLU A 212 -2.65 13.92 -11.71
C GLU A 212 -1.57 13.50 -10.71
N ASN A 213 -1.63 14.05 -9.50
CA ASN A 213 -0.72 13.74 -8.39
C ASN A 213 -1.13 12.48 -7.60
N VAL A 214 -2.02 11.64 -8.13
CA VAL A 214 -2.46 10.39 -7.51
C VAL A 214 -2.04 9.19 -8.35
N CYS A 215 -1.30 8.25 -7.73
CA CYS A 215 -1.10 6.88 -8.22
C CYS A 215 -1.92 5.89 -7.39
N ILE A 216 -2.32 4.79 -7.99
CA ILE A 216 -3.06 3.74 -7.31
C ILE A 216 -2.26 2.43 -7.28
N GLU A 217 -2.29 1.79 -6.14
CA GLU A 217 -1.65 0.51 -5.89
C GLU A 217 -2.68 -0.62 -5.96
N ILE A 218 -2.37 -1.62 -6.75
CA ILE A 218 -3.15 -2.85 -6.93
C ILE A 218 -2.44 -3.94 -6.13
N ALA A 219 -2.85 -4.12 -4.89
CA ALA A 219 -2.26 -5.06 -3.94
C ALA A 219 -3.29 -5.54 -2.92
N ALA A 220 -2.90 -6.44 -2.03
CA ALA A 220 -3.73 -7.00 -0.96
C ALA A 220 -5.03 -7.64 -1.46
N ILE A 221 -4.96 -8.34 -2.57
CA ILE A 221 -6.11 -8.98 -3.22
C ILE A 221 -6.84 -9.94 -2.28
N GLU A 222 -6.10 -10.67 -1.47
CA GLU A 222 -6.62 -11.61 -0.47
C GLU A 222 -7.43 -10.91 0.62
N CYS A 223 -7.06 -9.69 1.00
CA CYS A 223 -7.79 -8.90 1.99
C CYS A 223 -9.12 -8.36 1.42
N LEU A 224 -9.18 -8.13 0.13
CA LEU A 224 -10.34 -7.57 -0.56
C LEU A 224 -11.33 -8.65 -0.98
N PHE A 225 -10.84 -9.73 -1.60
CA PHE A 225 -11.65 -10.76 -2.24
C PHE A 225 -11.64 -12.09 -1.48
N GLY A 226 -10.93 -12.14 -0.34
CA GLY A 226 -10.79 -13.36 0.48
C GLY A 226 -9.70 -14.29 -0.01
N MET A 227 -9.31 -15.26 0.84
CA MET A 227 -8.16 -16.14 0.60
C MET A 227 -8.31 -17.07 -0.64
N GLY A 228 -9.54 -17.31 -1.08
CA GLY A 228 -9.85 -18.18 -2.23
C GLY A 228 -10.23 -17.43 -3.50
N TRP A 229 -9.81 -16.17 -3.65
CA TRP A 229 -10.16 -15.35 -4.80
C TRP A 229 -9.81 -16.04 -6.15
N ARG A 230 -10.55 -15.70 -7.17
CA ARG A 230 -10.34 -16.18 -8.54
C ARG A 230 -10.06 -15.00 -9.47
N ARG A 231 -9.24 -15.24 -10.48
CA ARG A 231 -8.86 -14.21 -11.47
C ARG A 231 -10.09 -13.52 -12.08
N GLU A 232 -11.14 -14.26 -12.39
CA GLU A 232 -12.36 -13.74 -13.00
C GLU A 232 -13.11 -12.75 -12.10
N GLU A 233 -12.95 -12.89 -10.78
CA GLU A 233 -13.58 -12.02 -9.78
C GLU A 233 -12.82 -10.70 -9.65
N ILE A 234 -11.49 -10.75 -9.69
CA ILE A 234 -10.63 -9.56 -9.50
C ILE A 234 -10.40 -8.78 -10.79
N ALA A 235 -10.42 -9.43 -11.95
CA ALA A 235 -10.10 -8.82 -13.24
C ALA A 235 -10.93 -7.55 -13.56
N PRO A 236 -12.26 -7.52 -13.37
CA PRO A 236 -13.04 -6.31 -13.63
C PRO A 236 -12.60 -5.09 -12.81
N TRP A 237 -12.21 -5.30 -11.55
CA TRP A 237 -11.76 -4.24 -10.64
C TRP A 237 -10.40 -3.70 -11.07
N ILE A 238 -9.45 -4.58 -11.36
CA ILE A 238 -8.11 -4.22 -11.82
C ILE A 238 -8.18 -3.47 -13.16
N LEU A 239 -8.92 -4.01 -14.13
CA LEU A 239 -9.07 -3.36 -15.44
C LEU A 239 -9.76 -1.99 -15.34
N SER A 240 -10.69 -1.81 -14.41
CA SER A 240 -11.30 -0.50 -14.15
C SER A 240 -10.31 0.52 -13.62
N ILE A 241 -9.40 0.12 -12.74
CA ILE A 241 -8.33 0.98 -12.26
C ILE A 241 -7.44 1.42 -13.42
N ILE A 242 -6.97 0.46 -14.22
CA ILE A 242 -6.06 0.74 -15.34
C ILE A 242 -6.75 1.63 -16.40
N ASP A 243 -8.06 1.42 -16.66
CA ASP A 243 -8.84 2.27 -17.57
C ASP A 243 -8.93 3.73 -17.09
N MET A 244 -9.04 3.95 -15.77
CA MET A 244 -9.21 5.28 -15.19
C MET A 244 -7.88 6.02 -14.95
N PHE A 245 -6.87 5.34 -14.41
CA PHE A 245 -5.59 5.96 -14.03
C PHE A 245 -4.51 5.82 -15.12
N GLY A 246 -4.68 4.87 -16.01
CA GLY A 246 -3.67 4.50 -17.02
C GLY A 246 -2.52 3.67 -16.42
N PRO A 247 -1.72 3.02 -17.30
CA PRO A 247 -0.59 2.18 -16.87
C PRO A 247 0.49 2.93 -16.08
N THR A 248 0.68 4.22 -16.38
CA THR A 248 1.72 5.07 -15.75
C THR A 248 1.36 5.58 -14.36
N ARG A 249 0.15 5.32 -13.88
CA ARG A 249 -0.33 5.66 -12.53
C ARG A 249 -0.98 4.48 -11.82
N SER A 250 -0.81 3.25 -12.35
CA SER A 250 -1.26 2.00 -11.75
C SER A 250 -0.04 1.10 -11.53
N MET A 251 0.09 0.50 -10.35
CA MET A 251 1.24 -0.34 -10.02
C MET A 251 0.81 -1.58 -9.25
N PHE A 252 1.41 -2.72 -9.59
CA PHE A 252 1.14 -3.99 -8.93
C PHE A 252 2.03 -4.17 -7.70
N GLY A 253 1.42 -4.65 -6.60
CA GLY A 253 2.09 -5.06 -5.38
C GLY A 253 1.68 -6.46 -4.95
N SER A 254 2.58 -7.19 -4.30
CA SER A 254 2.32 -8.54 -3.84
C SER A 254 1.57 -8.60 -2.52
N HIS A 255 1.85 -7.69 -1.61
CA HIS A 255 1.44 -7.75 -0.22
C HIS A 255 2.02 -8.98 0.52
N MET A 256 3.20 -9.47 0.08
CA MET A 256 3.90 -10.53 0.81
C MET A 256 4.36 -10.06 2.18
N PRO A 257 4.33 -10.94 3.22
CA PRO A 257 3.96 -12.36 3.18
C PRO A 257 2.46 -12.64 3.35
N ILE A 258 1.59 -11.62 3.50
CA ILE A 258 0.15 -11.85 3.75
C ILE A 258 -0.49 -12.59 2.58
N ALA A 259 -0.14 -12.26 1.34
CA ALA A 259 -0.60 -12.98 0.15
C ALA A 259 -0.17 -14.47 0.15
N GLY A 260 0.89 -14.82 0.88
CA GLY A 260 1.31 -16.20 1.10
C GLY A 260 0.29 -17.05 1.87
N LEU A 261 -0.58 -16.43 2.67
CA LEU A 261 -1.70 -17.10 3.33
C LEU A 261 -2.79 -17.56 2.35
N SER A 262 -2.81 -16.99 1.15
CA SER A 262 -3.75 -17.26 0.08
C SER A 262 -3.08 -18.06 -1.05
N VAL A 263 -2.67 -17.39 -2.10
CA VAL A 263 -2.16 -18.04 -3.33
C VAL A 263 -0.64 -17.90 -3.49
N GLY A 264 -0.01 -17.04 -2.72
CA GLY A 264 1.41 -16.73 -2.84
C GLY A 264 1.76 -15.82 -4.04
N PHE A 265 3.05 -15.47 -4.09
CA PHE A 265 3.58 -14.50 -5.05
C PHE A 265 3.35 -14.93 -6.52
N GLU A 266 3.78 -16.14 -6.86
CA GLU A 266 3.78 -16.62 -8.25
C GLU A 266 2.38 -16.61 -8.87
N ARG A 267 1.40 -17.24 -8.21
CA ARG A 267 0.03 -17.29 -8.72
C ARG A 267 -0.64 -15.92 -8.78
N LEU A 268 -0.31 -15.02 -7.84
CA LEU A 268 -0.82 -13.66 -7.86
C LEU A 268 -0.29 -12.90 -9.09
N TYR A 269 1.01 -12.93 -9.32
CA TYR A 269 1.63 -12.23 -10.45
C TYR A 269 1.30 -12.87 -11.80
N ASP A 270 1.09 -14.19 -11.86
CA ASP A 270 0.57 -14.87 -13.06
C ASP A 270 -0.85 -14.38 -13.38
N ALA A 271 -1.71 -14.25 -12.36
CA ALA A 271 -3.05 -13.69 -12.55
C ALA A 271 -3.00 -12.24 -13.05
N TYR A 272 -2.11 -11.40 -12.50
CA TYR A 272 -1.90 -10.05 -13.02
C TYR A 272 -1.47 -10.06 -14.48
N GLN A 273 -0.50 -10.88 -14.87
CA GLN A 273 -0.05 -11.01 -16.26
C GLN A 273 -1.20 -11.42 -17.21
N GLU A 274 -2.02 -12.40 -16.81
CA GLU A 274 -3.16 -12.85 -17.59
C GLU A 274 -4.22 -11.75 -17.75
N ILE A 275 -4.51 -11.00 -16.69
CA ILE A 275 -5.48 -9.89 -16.71
C ILE A 275 -5.05 -8.80 -17.70
N VAL A 276 -3.76 -8.46 -17.71
CA VAL A 276 -3.23 -7.41 -18.57
C VAL A 276 -2.59 -7.91 -19.86
N ALA A 277 -2.85 -9.17 -20.26
CA ALA A 277 -2.22 -9.79 -21.43
C ALA A 277 -2.49 -9.05 -22.76
N LYS A 278 -3.58 -8.28 -22.84
CA LYS A 278 -3.95 -7.49 -24.04
C LYS A 278 -3.26 -6.12 -24.12
N PHE A 279 -2.63 -5.67 -23.05
CA PHE A 279 -1.88 -4.43 -23.06
C PHE A 279 -0.53 -4.60 -23.77
N SER A 280 -0.01 -3.53 -24.35
CA SER A 280 1.31 -3.55 -24.98
C SER A 280 2.42 -3.88 -23.97
N ALA A 281 3.59 -4.29 -24.46
CA ALA A 281 4.74 -4.57 -23.60
C ALA A 281 5.13 -3.35 -22.75
N ILE A 282 5.12 -2.14 -23.34
CA ILE A 282 5.43 -0.88 -22.63
C ILE A 282 4.43 -0.62 -21.51
N GLU A 283 3.14 -0.79 -21.75
CA GLU A 283 2.11 -0.59 -20.71
C GLU A 283 2.25 -1.60 -19.58
N ARG A 284 2.57 -2.85 -19.91
CA ARG A 284 2.83 -3.88 -18.89
C ARG A 284 4.08 -3.55 -18.07
N ASP A 285 5.18 -3.12 -18.73
CA ASP A 285 6.40 -2.71 -18.03
C ASP A 285 6.13 -1.56 -17.06
N HIS A 286 5.28 -0.60 -17.43
CA HIS A 286 4.84 0.43 -16.49
C HIS A 286 4.17 -0.16 -15.25
N MET A 287 3.15 -1.00 -15.41
CA MET A 287 2.37 -1.53 -14.29
C MET A 287 3.17 -2.46 -13.38
N PHE A 288 4.07 -3.26 -13.96
CA PHE A 288 4.85 -4.24 -13.19
C PHE A 288 6.14 -3.68 -12.59
N ARG A 289 6.67 -2.56 -13.12
CA ARG A 289 7.99 -2.11 -12.73
C ARG A 289 8.13 -0.58 -12.72
N ASP A 290 7.97 0.07 -13.88
CA ASP A 290 8.47 1.42 -14.08
C ASP A 290 7.71 2.46 -13.28
N THR A 291 6.40 2.29 -13.14
CA THR A 291 5.55 3.21 -12.36
C THR A 291 5.97 3.20 -10.89
N ALA A 292 6.10 2.03 -10.26
CA ALA A 292 6.53 1.93 -8.86
C ALA A 292 7.98 2.44 -8.69
N ALA A 293 8.89 2.02 -9.58
CA ALA A 293 10.30 2.44 -9.54
C ALA A 293 10.49 3.95 -9.69
N ALA A 294 9.70 4.61 -10.53
CA ALA A 294 9.74 6.05 -10.71
C ALA A 294 9.00 6.80 -9.59
N TRP A 295 7.83 6.31 -9.20
CA TRP A 295 7.02 6.95 -8.17
C TRP A 295 7.69 6.94 -6.80
N PHE A 296 8.26 5.82 -6.39
CA PHE A 296 8.94 5.64 -5.11
C PHE A 296 10.47 5.79 -5.22
N LYS A 297 10.96 6.51 -6.22
CA LYS A 297 12.42 6.76 -6.35
C LYS A 297 12.93 7.47 -5.10
N PRO A 298 14.01 6.95 -4.44
CA PRO A 298 14.71 7.62 -3.36
C PRO A 298 15.17 9.03 -3.76
N ARG A 299 15.21 9.93 -2.79
CA ARG A 299 15.57 11.34 -2.96
C ARG A 299 17.06 11.55 -3.18
#